data_f0a8327c52028b7c3190f64edba4c35b
#
_entry.id   f0a8327c52028b7c3190f64edba4c35b
#
_cell.length_a   1.000
_cell.length_b   1.000
_cell.length_c   1.000
_cell.angle_alpha   90.00
_cell.angle_beta   90.00
_cell.angle_gamma   90.00
#
_symmetry.space_group_name_H-M   'P 1'
#
loop_
_entity.id
_entity.type
_entity.pdbx_description
1 polymer ?
#
loop_
_entity_poly.entity_id
_entity_poly.type
_entity_poly.pdbx_seq_one_letter_code
_entity_poly.pdbx_strand_id
1 'polypeptide(L)'
;MNLSLNRIKSQNQMTNIYIGSALLILSIPDVFLNSFFRINISGSLPGNLSIFFPLIFGFLGLSYLRMEYSGYKFLDSLNKNVNTTNFNAFLTLFITFAILKAFPPALSWMVLDANISGDTKEACTGTGACWTYIKVWFKRFMYGMYPNELHWRINSAFLLVIGLGFVGYFFKENLKKYLALYYVVIYPVIAFLIIYYLISGGSFGLVWVETGAWGGLSLTFIVSFFCLIFCFPLGMILALGRRSNLPAIRYISVGYIEFWRGVPLITVLFMSSVMFPMFLPQDFFMDKLVRVIIAITLFEAAYCAEVIRGCLLYTSDAADEGLGVDLGGRRIIKK
;
A
#
# COMPACT_ATOMS: atom_id res chain seq x y z
N MET A 1 23.78 49.10 24.96
CA MET A 1 23.97 47.80 25.61
C MET A 1 23.09 46.69 24.99
N ASN A 2 21.81 46.93 24.64
CA ASN A 2 20.94 45.91 24.02
C ASN A 2 21.32 45.45 22.57
N LEU A 3 21.90 46.35 21.77
CA LEU A 3 22.30 46.01 20.38
C LEU A 3 23.56 45.13 20.33
N SER A 4 24.50 45.29 21.25
CA SER A 4 25.68 44.44 21.34
C SER A 4 25.36 43.04 21.85
N LEU A 5 24.46 42.92 22.83
CA LEU A 5 23.97 41.60 23.30
C LEU A 5 23.21 40.82 22.24
N ASN A 6 22.37 41.50 21.45
CA ASN A 6 21.67 40.85 20.34
C ASN A 6 22.62 40.40 19.23
N ARG A 7 23.68 41.13 18.95
CA ARG A 7 24.70 40.77 17.96
C ARG A 7 25.53 39.56 18.42
N ILE A 8 25.93 39.52 19.69
CA ILE A 8 26.68 38.39 20.28
C ILE A 8 25.78 37.13 20.31
N LYS A 9 24.52 37.28 20.68
CA LYS A 9 23.55 36.18 20.68
C LYS A 9 23.31 35.60 19.27
N SER A 10 23.19 36.46 18.25
CA SER A 10 23.08 36.09 16.86
C SER A 10 24.33 35.38 16.33
N GLN A 11 25.53 35.83 16.73
CA GLN A 11 26.79 35.25 16.28
C GLN A 11 27.02 33.86 16.89
N ASN A 12 26.72 33.65 18.18
CA ASN A 12 26.78 32.35 18.82
C ASN A 12 25.76 31.38 18.22
N GLN A 13 24.60 31.88 17.84
CA GLN A 13 23.54 31.15 17.20
C GLN A 13 23.98 30.56 15.86
N MET A 14 24.60 31.38 15.01
CA MET A 14 25.13 30.92 13.71
C MET A 14 26.24 29.89 13.88
N THR A 15 27.13 30.09 14.85
CA THR A 15 28.24 29.16 15.14
C THR A 15 27.70 27.77 15.52
N ASN A 16 26.68 27.71 16.36
CA ASN A 16 26.09 26.45 16.80
C ASN A 16 25.35 25.72 15.64
N ILE A 17 24.72 26.47 14.73
CA ILE A 17 24.11 25.88 13.51
C ILE A 17 25.21 25.30 12.63
N TYR A 18 26.33 25.98 12.42
CA TYR A 18 27.44 25.45 11.62
C TYR A 18 28.08 24.22 12.29
N ILE A 19 28.28 24.22 13.60
CA ILE A 19 28.80 23.06 14.33
C ILE A 19 27.80 21.89 14.21
N GLY A 20 26.51 22.11 14.44
CA GLY A 20 25.49 21.08 14.35
C GLY A 20 25.37 20.48 12.96
N SER A 21 25.40 21.30 11.89
CA SER A 21 25.37 20.82 10.51
C SER A 21 26.66 20.10 10.11
N ALA A 22 27.82 20.54 10.55
CA ALA A 22 29.11 19.86 10.33
C ALA A 22 29.12 18.48 11.00
N LEU A 23 28.60 18.35 12.22
CA LEU A 23 28.49 17.08 12.94
C LEU A 23 27.50 16.14 12.24
N LEU A 24 26.41 16.64 11.67
CA LEU A 24 25.49 15.83 10.87
C LEU A 24 26.13 15.31 9.58
N ILE A 25 26.93 16.13 8.90
CA ILE A 25 27.68 15.71 7.70
C ILE A 25 28.67 14.60 8.07
N LEU A 26 29.38 14.73 9.18
CA LEU A 26 30.29 13.69 9.68
C LEU A 26 29.57 12.40 10.12
N SER A 27 28.26 12.44 10.33
CA SER A 27 27.45 11.27 10.64
C SER A 27 27.12 10.41 9.41
N ILE A 28 27.43 10.86 8.20
CA ILE A 28 27.17 10.09 6.97
C ILE A 28 28.06 8.85 6.95
N PRO A 29 27.48 7.63 6.77
CA PRO A 29 28.26 6.41 6.78
C PRO A 29 29.34 6.36 5.70
N ASP A 30 30.53 5.87 6.03
CA ASP A 30 31.63 5.71 5.07
C ASP A 30 31.27 4.92 3.83
N VAL A 31 30.41 3.90 3.98
CA VAL A 31 29.93 3.10 2.86
C VAL A 31 29.25 3.98 1.81
N PHE A 32 28.46 4.96 2.24
CA PHE A 32 27.82 5.91 1.33
C PHE A 32 28.83 6.85 0.70
N LEU A 33 29.70 7.44 1.52
CA LEU A 33 30.73 8.37 1.06
C LEU A 33 31.73 7.70 0.11
N ASN A 34 32.17 6.48 0.41
CA ASN A 34 33.10 5.75 -0.44
C ASN A 34 32.45 5.29 -1.77
N SER A 35 31.19 4.88 -1.73
CA SER A 35 30.47 4.43 -2.94
C SER A 35 30.15 5.57 -3.92
N PHE A 36 29.79 6.75 -3.43
CA PHE A 36 29.39 7.88 -4.28
C PHE A 36 30.48 8.91 -4.50
N PHE A 37 31.31 9.17 -3.50
CA PHE A 37 32.31 10.26 -3.55
C PHE A 37 33.75 9.76 -3.50
N ARG A 38 34.00 8.45 -3.32
CA ARG A 38 35.31 7.85 -3.10
C ARG A 38 36.07 8.49 -1.93
N ILE A 39 35.36 8.98 -0.93
CA ILE A 39 35.91 9.61 0.26
C ILE A 39 35.89 8.57 1.38
N ASN A 40 37.05 8.22 1.91
CA ASN A 40 37.18 7.29 3.05
C ASN A 40 37.60 8.08 4.28
N ILE A 41 36.63 8.40 5.15
CA ILE A 41 36.86 9.19 6.37
C ILE A 41 37.34 8.29 7.52
N SER A 42 36.96 7.03 7.56
CA SER A 42 37.21 6.13 8.70
C SER A 42 38.22 5.01 8.41
N GLY A 43 39.01 5.12 7.35
CA GLY A 43 39.93 4.07 6.87
C GLY A 43 40.97 3.54 7.88
N SER A 44 41.00 4.07 9.10
CA SER A 44 41.87 3.62 10.20
C SER A 44 41.14 3.12 11.44
N LEU A 45 39.78 3.15 11.46
CA LEU A 45 39.01 2.75 12.63
C LEU A 45 38.67 1.25 12.62
N PRO A 46 38.82 0.53 13.74
CA PRO A 46 38.39 -0.88 13.84
C PRO A 46 36.88 -1.00 13.54
N GLY A 47 36.51 -2.08 12.82
CA GLY A 47 35.17 -2.26 12.24
C GLY A 47 33.97 -2.03 13.16
N ASN A 48 34.13 -2.25 14.48
CA ASN A 48 33.08 -1.98 15.44
C ASN A 48 32.89 -0.50 15.76
N LEU A 49 33.96 0.33 15.69
CA LEU A 49 33.90 1.76 15.93
C LEU A 49 33.33 2.54 14.74
N SER A 50 33.47 2.03 13.53
CA SER A 50 32.92 2.66 12.31
C SER A 50 31.38 2.76 12.30
N ILE A 51 30.69 1.94 13.08
CA ILE A 51 29.23 1.97 13.21
C ILE A 51 28.80 3.00 14.26
N PHE A 52 29.54 3.12 15.37
CA PHE A 52 29.17 4.02 16.46
C PHE A 52 29.53 5.48 16.18
N PHE A 53 30.61 5.72 15.42
CA PHE A 53 31.08 7.05 15.09
C PHE A 53 29.99 7.92 14.40
N PRO A 54 29.35 7.50 13.28
CA PRO A 54 28.29 8.27 12.65
C PRO A 54 27.08 8.50 13.56
N LEU A 55 26.73 7.52 14.39
CA LEU A 55 25.58 7.65 15.30
C LEU A 55 25.84 8.67 16.41
N ILE A 56 27.05 8.68 17.00
CA ILE A 56 27.43 9.64 18.03
C ILE A 56 27.48 11.05 17.46
N PHE A 57 28.15 11.25 16.33
CA PHE A 57 28.24 12.58 15.70
C PHE A 57 26.88 13.08 15.21
N GLY A 58 26.05 12.20 14.67
CA GLY A 58 24.69 12.56 14.28
C GLY A 58 23.82 12.97 15.47
N PHE A 59 23.91 12.23 16.58
CA PHE A 59 23.20 12.57 17.82
C PHE A 59 23.66 13.91 18.40
N LEU A 60 24.99 14.14 18.45
CA LEU A 60 25.55 15.42 18.87
C LEU A 60 25.12 16.56 17.95
N GLY A 61 25.12 16.33 16.62
CA GLY A 61 24.68 17.31 15.63
C GLY A 61 23.21 17.69 15.82
N LEU A 62 22.32 16.72 15.99
CA LEU A 62 20.91 17.00 16.26
C LEU A 62 20.67 17.67 17.62
N SER A 63 21.42 17.28 18.66
CA SER A 63 21.31 17.93 19.95
C SER A 63 21.76 19.40 19.91
N TYR A 64 22.83 19.72 19.17
CA TYR A 64 23.26 21.09 18.92
C TYR A 64 22.22 21.92 18.17
N LEU A 65 21.62 21.36 17.09
CA LEU A 65 20.55 22.02 16.34
C LEU A 65 19.29 22.23 17.16
N ARG A 66 19.00 21.32 18.11
CA ARG A 66 17.87 21.46 19.03
C ARG A 66 18.05 22.57 20.04
N MET A 67 19.29 22.78 20.54
CA MET A 67 19.55 23.81 21.51
C MET A 67 19.43 25.24 20.93
N GLU A 68 19.65 25.38 19.62
CA GLU A 68 19.66 26.67 18.93
C GLU A 68 18.43 26.84 18.01
N TYR A 69 17.33 27.19 18.63
CA TYR A 69 16.08 27.50 17.93
C TYR A 69 16.19 28.88 17.26
N SER A 70 16.34 28.93 15.94
CA SER A 70 16.79 30.15 15.27
C SER A 70 15.83 30.78 14.28
N GLY A 71 14.55 30.42 14.28
CA GLY A 71 13.57 31.04 13.37
C GLY A 71 13.73 30.69 11.89
N TYR A 72 14.64 29.81 11.49
CA TYR A 72 14.68 29.26 10.14
C TYR A 72 13.58 28.22 9.97
N LYS A 73 12.68 28.43 9.01
CA LYS A 73 11.51 27.53 8.78
C LYS A 73 11.87 26.06 8.63
N PHE A 74 13.03 25.76 8.04
CA PHE A 74 13.50 24.38 7.87
C PHE A 74 13.93 23.74 9.21
N LEU A 75 14.69 24.44 10.02
CA LEU A 75 15.13 23.97 11.34
C LEU A 75 13.98 23.89 12.34
N ASP A 76 13.01 24.80 12.24
CA ASP A 76 11.77 24.76 13.02
C ASP A 76 10.97 23.50 12.71
N SER A 77 10.79 23.16 11.43
CA SER A 77 10.12 21.94 11.00
C SER A 77 10.85 20.68 11.47
N LEU A 78 12.18 20.65 11.40
CA LEU A 78 13.01 19.54 11.89
C LEU A 78 12.86 19.36 13.41
N ASN A 79 12.96 20.44 14.18
CA ASN A 79 12.82 20.38 15.63
C ASN A 79 11.41 19.97 16.06
N LYS A 80 10.38 20.48 15.40
CA LYS A 80 8.98 20.21 15.73
C LYS A 80 8.57 18.78 15.41
N ASN A 81 9.00 18.23 14.29
CA ASN A 81 8.51 16.95 13.78
C ASN A 81 9.44 15.77 14.09
N VAL A 82 10.75 15.99 14.12
CA VAL A 82 11.77 14.93 14.20
C VAL A 82 12.47 14.93 15.55
N ASN A 83 12.79 16.09 16.11
CA ASN A 83 13.64 16.24 17.29
C ASN A 83 12.86 16.59 18.56
N THR A 84 11.62 16.10 18.70
CA THR A 84 10.74 16.39 19.85
C THR A 84 11.25 15.81 21.15
N THR A 85 11.79 14.57 21.11
CA THR A 85 12.36 13.86 22.26
C THR A 85 13.70 13.25 21.89
N ASN A 86 14.56 12.96 22.89
CA ASN A 86 15.83 12.29 22.66
C ASN A 86 15.66 10.91 22.00
N PHE A 87 14.57 10.20 22.32
CA PHE A 87 14.25 8.93 21.71
C PHE A 87 13.89 9.06 20.22
N ASN A 88 13.08 10.05 19.86
CA ASN A 88 12.72 10.29 18.45
C ASN A 88 13.96 10.72 17.64
N ALA A 89 14.83 11.57 18.21
CA ALA A 89 16.08 11.95 17.57
C ALA A 89 16.99 10.73 17.33
N PHE A 90 17.15 9.88 18.33
CA PHE A 90 17.93 8.63 18.21
C PHE A 90 17.32 7.69 17.16
N LEU A 91 16.01 7.47 17.21
CA LEU A 91 15.30 6.58 16.25
C LEU A 91 15.44 7.10 14.82
N THR A 92 15.27 8.41 14.61
CA THR A 92 15.44 9.02 13.29
C THR A 92 16.86 8.86 12.77
N LEU A 93 17.86 9.11 13.61
CA LEU A 93 19.26 8.89 13.23
C LEU A 93 19.54 7.44 12.90
N PHE A 94 19.06 6.52 13.72
CA PHE A 94 19.25 5.09 13.50
C PHE A 94 18.64 4.63 12.17
N ILE A 95 17.40 5.05 11.89
CA ILE A 95 16.70 4.72 10.62
C ILE A 95 17.44 5.34 9.44
N THR A 96 17.82 6.63 9.55
CA THR A 96 18.57 7.31 8.48
C THR A 96 19.91 6.64 8.22
N PHE A 97 20.63 6.27 9.27
CA PHE A 97 21.90 5.54 9.17
C PHE A 97 21.70 4.16 8.51
N ALA A 98 20.68 3.41 8.91
CA ALA A 98 20.37 2.11 8.35
C ALA A 98 20.04 2.21 6.84
N ILE A 99 19.25 3.21 6.45
CA ILE A 99 18.92 3.49 5.04
C ILE A 99 20.18 3.86 4.25
N LEU A 100 20.97 4.81 4.74
CA LEU A 100 22.19 5.25 4.07
C LEU A 100 23.23 4.15 3.93
N LYS A 101 23.30 3.24 4.89
CA LYS A 101 24.19 2.07 4.82
C LYS A 101 23.69 0.97 3.89
N ALA A 102 22.36 0.73 3.86
CA ALA A 102 21.76 -0.32 3.05
C ALA A 102 21.54 0.13 1.59
N PHE A 103 21.32 1.42 1.34
CA PHE A 103 20.97 1.94 0.02
C PHE A 103 22.08 1.77 -1.04
N PRO A 104 23.36 2.12 -0.83
CA PRO A 104 24.39 1.95 -1.83
C PRO A 104 24.59 0.49 -2.27
N PRO A 105 24.75 -0.50 -1.39
CA PRO A 105 24.89 -1.89 -1.81
C PRO A 105 23.62 -2.43 -2.46
N ALA A 106 22.43 -2.00 -2.03
CA ALA A 106 21.18 -2.36 -2.67
C ALA A 106 21.09 -1.77 -4.09
N LEU A 107 21.49 -0.51 -4.27
CA LEU A 107 21.51 0.14 -5.56
C LEU A 107 22.56 -0.49 -6.50
N SER A 108 23.76 -0.80 -5.98
CA SER A 108 24.78 -1.53 -6.75
C SER A 108 24.24 -2.87 -7.21
N TRP A 109 23.72 -3.67 -6.29
CA TRP A 109 23.14 -4.98 -6.61
C TRP A 109 22.00 -4.89 -7.62
N MET A 110 21.09 -3.89 -7.48
CA MET A 110 19.87 -3.76 -8.27
C MET A 110 20.12 -3.18 -9.66
N VAL A 111 21.11 -2.27 -9.82
CA VAL A 111 21.31 -1.47 -11.03
C VAL A 111 22.70 -1.64 -11.61
N LEU A 112 23.77 -1.43 -10.81
CA LEU A 112 25.14 -1.35 -11.35
C LEU A 112 25.70 -2.71 -11.72
N ASP A 113 25.49 -3.71 -10.85
CA ASP A 113 25.97 -5.09 -11.06
C ASP A 113 24.89 -5.99 -11.68
N ALA A 114 23.75 -5.41 -12.03
CA ALA A 114 22.59 -6.15 -12.51
C ALA A 114 22.78 -6.67 -13.95
N ASN A 115 22.34 -7.90 -14.19
CA ASN A 115 22.24 -8.48 -15.52
C ASN A 115 20.93 -8.06 -16.19
N ILE A 116 21.02 -7.11 -17.14
CA ILE A 116 19.85 -6.56 -17.86
C ILE A 116 19.73 -7.17 -19.27
N SER A 117 20.85 -7.61 -19.85
CA SER A 117 20.95 -8.11 -21.24
C SER A 117 21.00 -9.63 -21.27
N GLY A 118 20.20 -10.23 -22.15
CA GLY A 118 20.12 -11.67 -22.37
C GLY A 118 18.72 -12.11 -22.74
N ASP A 119 18.59 -13.29 -23.36
CA ASP A 119 17.30 -13.86 -23.77
C ASP A 119 17.00 -15.20 -23.08
N THR A 120 17.93 -15.70 -22.26
CA THR A 120 17.76 -16.93 -21.49
C THR A 120 18.13 -16.71 -20.02
N LYS A 121 17.63 -17.57 -19.13
CA LYS A 121 17.94 -17.52 -17.69
C LYS A 121 19.43 -17.77 -17.37
N GLU A 122 20.12 -18.48 -18.26
CA GLU A 122 21.55 -18.81 -18.13
C GLU A 122 22.46 -17.58 -18.31
N ALA A 123 21.93 -16.49 -18.85
CA ALA A 123 22.65 -15.21 -18.93
C ALA A 123 22.91 -14.55 -17.57
N CYS A 124 22.29 -15.05 -16.51
CA CYS A 124 22.45 -14.55 -15.14
C CYS A 124 23.69 -15.13 -14.47
N THR A 125 24.87 -14.65 -14.85
CA THR A 125 26.18 -15.12 -14.36
C THR A 125 26.78 -14.20 -13.29
N GLY A 126 26.21 -13.02 -13.06
CA GLY A 126 26.72 -12.01 -12.13
C GLY A 126 26.23 -12.19 -10.68
N THR A 127 26.82 -11.39 -9.81
CA THR A 127 26.43 -11.31 -8.38
C THR A 127 25.25 -10.35 -8.13
N GLY A 128 24.89 -9.54 -9.12
CA GLY A 128 23.80 -8.56 -9.06
C GLY A 128 22.43 -9.14 -9.39
N ALA A 129 21.41 -8.28 -9.37
CA ALA A 129 20.05 -8.65 -9.71
C ALA A 129 19.92 -9.13 -11.15
N CYS A 130 19.19 -10.21 -11.36
CA CYS A 130 18.96 -10.76 -12.69
C CYS A 130 17.63 -10.25 -13.29
N TRP A 131 17.65 -9.08 -13.93
CA TRP A 131 16.49 -8.53 -14.64
C TRP A 131 16.16 -9.30 -15.91
N THR A 132 17.15 -9.97 -16.51
CA THR A 132 16.95 -10.87 -17.66
C THR A 132 15.92 -11.97 -17.32
N TYR A 133 15.97 -12.53 -16.11
CA TYR A 133 14.98 -13.52 -15.66
C TYR A 133 13.56 -12.95 -15.67
N ILE A 134 13.39 -11.73 -15.17
CA ILE A 134 12.09 -11.04 -15.18
C ILE A 134 11.63 -10.79 -16.61
N LYS A 135 12.52 -10.34 -17.51
CA LYS A 135 12.20 -10.12 -18.94
C LYS A 135 11.70 -11.38 -19.61
N VAL A 136 12.41 -12.51 -19.43
CA VAL A 136 12.06 -13.81 -20.03
C VAL A 136 10.71 -14.33 -19.54
N TRP A 137 10.46 -14.19 -18.23
CA TRP A 137 9.24 -14.69 -17.61
C TRP A 137 8.11 -13.68 -17.53
N PHE A 138 8.32 -12.43 -18.01
CA PHE A 138 7.36 -11.34 -17.89
C PHE A 138 5.98 -11.68 -18.45
N LYS A 139 5.93 -12.30 -19.63
CA LYS A 139 4.66 -12.74 -20.23
C LYS A 139 3.94 -13.75 -19.35
N ARG A 140 4.67 -14.65 -18.71
CA ARG A 140 4.08 -15.64 -17.80
C ARG A 140 3.62 -15.03 -16.48
N PHE A 141 4.33 -14.02 -15.97
CA PHE A 141 3.86 -13.25 -14.82
C PHE A 141 2.59 -12.46 -15.12
N MET A 142 2.47 -11.90 -16.32
CA MET A 142 1.31 -11.11 -16.71
C MET A 142 0.08 -11.97 -17.05
N TYR A 143 0.27 -13.01 -17.85
CA TYR A 143 -0.83 -13.75 -18.47
C TYR A 143 -0.98 -15.20 -17.98
N GLY A 144 -0.04 -15.70 -17.18
CA GLY A 144 -0.06 -17.08 -16.70
C GLY A 144 0.14 -18.11 -17.82
N MET A 145 -0.79 -19.04 -17.94
CA MET A 145 -0.80 -20.10 -18.94
C MET A 145 -1.68 -19.76 -20.15
N TYR A 146 -2.21 -18.57 -20.24
CA TYR A 146 -3.08 -18.12 -21.33
C TYR A 146 -2.33 -18.18 -22.68
N PRO A 147 -2.97 -18.65 -23.79
CA PRO A 147 -2.31 -18.78 -25.08
C PRO A 147 -1.67 -17.48 -25.58
N ASN A 148 -0.42 -17.55 -26.01
CA ASN A 148 0.37 -16.37 -26.40
C ASN A 148 -0.27 -15.54 -27.52
N GLU A 149 -0.90 -16.22 -28.50
CA GLU A 149 -1.57 -15.59 -29.65
C GLU A 149 -2.80 -14.78 -29.24
N LEU A 150 -3.37 -15.09 -28.07
CA LEU A 150 -4.61 -14.49 -27.57
C LEU A 150 -4.40 -13.43 -26.47
N HIS A 151 -3.15 -13.09 -26.12
CA HIS A 151 -2.87 -12.08 -25.08
C HIS A 151 -3.52 -10.71 -25.36
N TRP A 152 -3.72 -10.39 -26.65
CA TRP A 152 -4.41 -9.15 -27.05
C TRP A 152 -5.83 -9.06 -26.46
N ARG A 153 -6.53 -10.20 -26.26
CA ARG A 153 -7.88 -10.24 -25.69
C ARG A 153 -7.90 -9.77 -24.25
N ILE A 154 -6.92 -10.21 -23.45
CA ILE A 154 -6.75 -9.77 -22.05
C ILE A 154 -6.46 -8.28 -22.02
N ASN A 155 -5.52 -7.80 -22.83
CA ASN A 155 -5.16 -6.38 -22.89
C ASN A 155 -6.36 -5.52 -23.32
N SER A 156 -7.11 -5.96 -24.32
CA SER A 156 -8.32 -5.27 -24.79
C SER A 156 -9.41 -5.25 -23.72
N ALA A 157 -9.62 -6.35 -23.00
CA ALA A 157 -10.58 -6.41 -21.90
C ALA A 157 -10.22 -5.41 -20.79
N PHE A 158 -8.96 -5.36 -20.37
CA PHE A 158 -8.50 -4.39 -19.36
C PHE A 158 -8.63 -2.94 -19.83
N LEU A 159 -8.23 -2.65 -21.08
CA LEU A 159 -8.37 -1.30 -21.64
C LEU A 159 -9.83 -0.86 -21.70
N LEU A 160 -10.74 -1.74 -22.11
CA LEU A 160 -12.17 -1.46 -22.16
C LEU A 160 -12.76 -1.23 -20.77
N VAL A 161 -12.41 -2.10 -19.80
CA VAL A 161 -12.90 -1.97 -18.41
C VAL A 161 -12.38 -0.68 -17.77
N ILE A 162 -11.09 -0.36 -17.92
CA ILE A 162 -10.51 0.88 -17.41
C ILE A 162 -11.13 2.09 -18.11
N GLY A 163 -11.23 2.05 -19.45
CA GLY A 163 -11.86 3.12 -20.25
C GLY A 163 -13.31 3.38 -19.82
N LEU A 164 -14.09 2.32 -19.59
CA LEU A 164 -15.46 2.43 -19.08
C LEU A 164 -15.50 3.09 -17.68
N GLY A 165 -14.57 2.78 -16.81
CA GLY A 165 -14.42 3.44 -15.50
C GLY A 165 -14.16 4.94 -15.66
N PHE A 166 -13.30 5.33 -16.60
CA PHE A 166 -13.03 6.74 -16.90
C PHE A 166 -14.23 7.46 -17.52
N VAL A 167 -15.09 6.79 -18.29
CA VAL A 167 -16.33 7.40 -18.82
C VAL A 167 -17.17 7.98 -17.69
N GLY A 168 -17.39 7.23 -16.62
CA GLY A 168 -18.13 7.73 -15.45
C GLY A 168 -17.45 8.94 -14.79
N TYR A 169 -16.12 8.99 -14.77
CA TYR A 169 -15.36 10.10 -14.21
C TYR A 169 -15.45 11.38 -15.08
N PHE A 170 -15.29 11.25 -16.41
CA PHE A 170 -15.35 12.40 -17.31
C PHE A 170 -16.76 12.99 -17.44
N PHE A 171 -17.79 12.14 -17.39
CA PHE A 171 -19.19 12.57 -17.47
C PHE A 171 -19.85 12.78 -16.11
N LYS A 172 -19.09 12.89 -15.03
CA LYS A 172 -19.59 13.01 -13.64
C LYS A 172 -20.61 14.13 -13.46
N GLU A 173 -20.44 15.27 -14.12
CA GLU A 173 -21.36 16.41 -14.02
C GLU A 173 -22.72 16.11 -14.66
N ASN A 174 -22.73 15.47 -15.83
CA ASN A 174 -23.93 15.08 -16.56
C ASN A 174 -24.64 13.89 -15.91
N LEU A 175 -23.86 12.96 -15.33
CA LEU A 175 -24.34 11.74 -14.69
C LEU A 175 -24.52 11.86 -13.17
N LYS A 176 -24.36 13.05 -12.59
CA LYS A 176 -24.36 13.27 -11.13
C LYS A 176 -25.48 12.53 -10.39
N LYS A 177 -26.71 12.57 -10.94
CA LYS A 177 -27.89 11.90 -10.39
C LYS A 177 -27.81 10.37 -10.46
N TYR A 178 -27.15 9.83 -11.51
CA TYR A 178 -27.10 8.40 -11.80
C TYR A 178 -25.72 7.79 -11.54
N LEU A 179 -24.77 8.57 -11.02
CA LEU A 179 -23.39 8.15 -10.83
C LEU A 179 -23.26 6.92 -9.93
N ALA A 180 -24.04 6.88 -8.85
CA ALA A 180 -24.09 5.72 -7.96
C ALA A 180 -24.65 4.48 -8.68
N LEU A 181 -25.71 4.61 -9.43
CA LEU A 181 -26.28 3.52 -10.24
C LEU A 181 -25.29 3.04 -11.32
N TYR A 182 -24.56 3.99 -11.93
CA TYR A 182 -23.54 3.65 -12.92
C TYR A 182 -22.43 2.79 -12.30
N TYR A 183 -21.79 3.23 -11.22
CA TYR A 183 -20.65 2.50 -10.64
C TYR A 183 -21.04 1.25 -9.86
N VAL A 184 -22.24 1.20 -9.27
CA VAL A 184 -22.66 0.06 -8.46
C VAL A 184 -23.31 -1.04 -9.31
N VAL A 185 -23.99 -0.69 -10.40
CA VAL A 185 -24.76 -1.66 -11.20
C VAL A 185 -24.28 -1.75 -12.64
N ILE A 186 -24.30 -0.64 -13.38
CA ILE A 186 -24.07 -0.64 -14.83
C ILE A 186 -22.62 -1.03 -15.15
N TYR A 187 -21.66 -0.36 -14.53
CA TYR A 187 -20.24 -0.61 -14.76
C TYR A 187 -19.81 -2.04 -14.42
N PRO A 188 -20.15 -2.63 -13.26
CA PRO A 188 -19.81 -4.00 -12.94
C PRO A 188 -20.42 -5.02 -13.92
N VAL A 189 -21.66 -4.83 -14.32
CA VAL A 189 -22.34 -5.75 -15.26
C VAL A 189 -21.68 -5.71 -16.64
N ILE A 190 -21.41 -4.51 -17.16
CA ILE A 190 -20.75 -4.38 -18.46
C ILE A 190 -19.30 -4.90 -18.39
N ALA A 191 -18.57 -4.59 -17.32
CA ALA A 191 -17.23 -5.12 -17.12
C ALA A 191 -17.20 -6.65 -17.03
N PHE A 192 -18.17 -7.26 -16.34
CA PHE A 192 -18.33 -8.71 -16.31
C PHE A 192 -18.54 -9.28 -17.71
N LEU A 193 -19.44 -8.71 -18.48
CA LEU A 193 -19.72 -9.16 -19.85
C LEU A 193 -18.47 -9.03 -20.74
N ILE A 194 -17.75 -7.90 -20.67
CA ILE A 194 -16.51 -7.70 -21.40
C ILE A 194 -15.48 -8.78 -21.03
N ILE A 195 -15.22 -8.98 -19.74
CA ILE A 195 -14.25 -9.97 -19.26
C ILE A 195 -14.67 -11.37 -19.70
N TYR A 196 -15.94 -11.73 -19.49
CA TYR A 196 -16.44 -13.05 -19.83
C TYR A 196 -16.31 -13.34 -21.33
N TYR A 197 -16.89 -12.50 -22.19
CA TYR A 197 -16.90 -12.75 -23.63
C TYR A 197 -15.53 -12.61 -24.30
N LEU A 198 -14.71 -11.63 -23.87
CA LEU A 198 -13.39 -11.46 -24.48
C LEU A 198 -12.39 -12.52 -23.99
N ILE A 199 -12.34 -12.80 -22.70
CA ILE A 199 -11.29 -13.66 -22.15
C ILE A 199 -11.67 -15.15 -22.28
N SER A 200 -12.90 -15.55 -21.95
CA SER A 200 -13.34 -16.93 -22.17
C SER A 200 -13.52 -17.24 -23.64
N GLY A 201 -14.07 -16.33 -24.42
CA GLY A 201 -14.43 -16.59 -25.82
C GLY A 201 -15.69 -17.45 -25.96
N GLY A 202 -15.69 -18.32 -26.98
CA GLY A 202 -16.83 -19.21 -27.27
C GLY A 202 -18.00 -18.53 -27.99
N SER A 203 -17.98 -17.20 -28.11
CA SER A 203 -18.98 -16.41 -28.84
C SER A 203 -18.27 -15.46 -29.83
N PHE A 204 -19.02 -14.95 -30.81
CA PHE A 204 -18.49 -14.03 -31.83
C PHE A 204 -17.27 -14.55 -32.62
N GLY A 205 -17.18 -15.88 -32.81
CA GLY A 205 -16.05 -16.49 -33.52
C GLY A 205 -14.74 -16.55 -32.73
N LEU A 206 -14.77 -16.22 -31.45
CA LEU A 206 -13.61 -16.31 -30.59
C LEU A 206 -13.42 -17.75 -30.07
N VAL A 207 -12.21 -18.26 -30.15
CA VAL A 207 -11.84 -19.57 -29.61
C VAL A 207 -12.08 -19.61 -28.11
N TRP A 208 -12.67 -20.66 -27.59
CA TRP A 208 -12.88 -20.86 -26.14
C TRP A 208 -11.57 -21.10 -25.43
N VAL A 209 -11.35 -20.41 -24.31
CA VAL A 209 -10.22 -20.61 -23.42
C VAL A 209 -10.74 -20.93 -22.03
N GLU A 210 -10.38 -22.10 -21.55
CA GLU A 210 -10.80 -22.59 -20.24
C GLU A 210 -10.22 -21.72 -19.10
N THR A 211 -11.00 -21.51 -18.04
CA THR A 211 -10.61 -20.72 -16.86
C THR A 211 -9.36 -21.27 -16.16
N GLY A 212 -9.09 -22.59 -16.32
CA GLY A 212 -7.88 -23.24 -15.83
C GLY A 212 -6.58 -22.70 -16.46
N ALA A 213 -6.65 -22.13 -17.66
CA ALA A 213 -5.53 -21.50 -18.35
C ALA A 213 -5.32 -20.04 -17.95
N TRP A 214 -6.30 -19.42 -17.27
CA TRP A 214 -6.17 -18.04 -16.78
C TRP A 214 -5.17 -17.99 -15.63
N GLY A 215 -4.31 -16.99 -15.60
CA GLY A 215 -3.29 -16.94 -14.59
C GLY A 215 -2.53 -15.61 -14.55
N GLY A 216 -1.49 -15.59 -13.72
CA GLY A 216 -0.63 -14.44 -13.57
C GLY A 216 -1.34 -13.23 -12.96
N LEU A 217 -0.77 -12.06 -13.20
CA LEU A 217 -1.28 -10.79 -12.68
C LEU A 217 -2.67 -10.45 -13.22
N SER A 218 -2.97 -10.87 -14.47
CA SER A 218 -4.28 -10.67 -15.08
C SER A 218 -5.40 -11.35 -14.30
N LEU A 219 -5.21 -12.60 -13.88
CA LEU A 219 -6.17 -13.30 -13.04
C LEU A 219 -6.35 -12.62 -11.68
N THR A 220 -5.24 -12.17 -11.07
CA THR A 220 -5.29 -11.45 -9.80
C THR A 220 -6.13 -10.18 -9.91
N PHE A 221 -5.97 -9.40 -10.97
CA PHE A 221 -6.81 -8.22 -11.21
C PHE A 221 -8.29 -8.55 -11.42
N ILE A 222 -8.59 -9.61 -12.17
CA ILE A 222 -9.98 -10.06 -12.39
C ILE A 222 -10.63 -10.43 -11.06
N VAL A 223 -9.97 -11.29 -10.28
CA VAL A 223 -10.48 -11.72 -8.97
C VAL A 223 -10.66 -10.52 -8.03
N SER A 224 -9.64 -9.65 -7.92
CA SER A 224 -9.71 -8.46 -7.07
C SER A 224 -10.84 -7.52 -7.48
N PHE A 225 -11.02 -7.30 -8.78
CA PHE A 225 -12.08 -6.44 -9.30
C PHE A 225 -13.47 -6.93 -8.89
N PHE A 226 -13.76 -8.22 -9.10
CA PHE A 226 -15.06 -8.79 -8.71
C PHE A 226 -15.24 -8.84 -7.20
N CYS A 227 -14.19 -9.21 -6.46
CA CYS A 227 -14.26 -9.21 -5.01
C CYS A 227 -14.56 -7.82 -4.44
N LEU A 228 -13.92 -6.75 -4.93
CA LEU A 228 -14.18 -5.37 -4.49
C LEU A 228 -15.61 -4.93 -4.77
N ILE A 229 -16.14 -5.25 -5.97
CA ILE A 229 -17.51 -4.90 -6.34
C ILE A 229 -18.54 -5.56 -5.43
N PHE A 230 -18.38 -6.84 -5.13
CA PHE A 230 -19.34 -7.59 -4.34
C PHE A 230 -19.13 -7.43 -2.82
N CYS A 231 -17.88 -7.27 -2.34
CA CYS A 231 -17.64 -7.12 -0.91
C CYS A 231 -18.14 -5.77 -0.37
N PHE A 232 -18.14 -4.71 -1.19
CA PHE A 232 -18.59 -3.39 -0.74
C PHE A 232 -20.06 -3.33 -0.35
N PRO A 233 -21.05 -3.74 -1.20
CA PRO A 233 -22.45 -3.76 -0.81
C PRO A 233 -22.74 -4.75 0.34
N LEU A 234 -22.11 -5.93 0.34
CA LEU A 234 -22.20 -6.88 1.44
C LEU A 234 -21.67 -6.31 2.75
N GLY A 235 -20.49 -5.68 2.72
CA GLY A 235 -19.90 -5.02 3.88
C GLY A 235 -20.78 -3.88 4.41
N MET A 236 -21.43 -3.12 3.51
CA MET A 236 -22.37 -2.09 3.90
C MET A 236 -23.59 -2.67 4.61
N ILE A 237 -24.19 -3.73 4.08
CA ILE A 237 -25.35 -4.42 4.70
C ILE A 237 -24.95 -4.95 6.09
N LEU A 238 -23.78 -5.57 6.21
CA LEU A 238 -23.28 -6.10 7.49
C LEU A 238 -23.00 -4.99 8.52
N ALA A 239 -22.39 -3.88 8.08
CA ALA A 239 -22.12 -2.73 8.96
C ALA A 239 -23.40 -2.08 9.49
N LEU A 240 -24.40 -1.91 8.62
CA LEU A 240 -25.71 -1.40 9.01
C LEU A 240 -26.47 -2.41 9.87
N GLY A 241 -26.42 -3.69 9.53
CA GLY A 241 -27.02 -4.78 10.31
C GLY A 241 -26.47 -4.85 11.74
N ARG A 242 -25.17 -4.64 11.93
CA ARG A 242 -24.54 -4.57 13.26
C ARG A 242 -25.08 -3.40 14.12
N ARG A 243 -25.52 -2.31 13.50
CA ARG A 243 -26.13 -1.14 14.19
C ARG A 243 -27.65 -1.24 14.29
N SER A 244 -28.28 -2.28 13.79
CA SER A 244 -29.71 -2.46 13.80
C SER A 244 -30.26 -2.60 15.23
N ASN A 245 -31.43 -2.03 15.47
CA ASN A 245 -32.17 -2.19 16.70
C ASN A 245 -32.84 -3.58 16.80
N LEU A 246 -32.95 -4.32 15.69
CA LEU A 246 -33.48 -5.67 15.65
C LEU A 246 -32.41 -6.66 16.13
N PRO A 247 -32.64 -7.36 17.29
CA PRO A 247 -31.59 -8.21 17.88
C PRO A 247 -31.16 -9.34 16.96
N ALA A 248 -32.07 -9.96 16.21
CA ALA A 248 -31.75 -11.05 15.29
C ALA A 248 -30.76 -10.60 14.19
N ILE A 249 -31.04 -9.46 13.53
CA ILE A 249 -30.16 -8.92 12.48
C ILE A 249 -28.79 -8.56 13.05
N ARG A 250 -28.78 -7.94 14.23
CA ARG A 250 -27.54 -7.57 14.90
C ARG A 250 -26.68 -8.78 15.22
N TYR A 251 -27.26 -9.83 15.83
CA TYR A 251 -26.50 -11.04 16.19
C TYR A 251 -25.98 -11.79 14.98
N ILE A 252 -26.77 -11.91 13.90
CA ILE A 252 -26.32 -12.54 12.65
C ILE A 252 -25.17 -11.75 12.04
N SER A 253 -25.29 -10.42 11.96
CA SER A 253 -24.22 -9.57 11.39
C SER A 253 -22.94 -9.62 12.21
N VAL A 254 -23.03 -9.55 13.54
CA VAL A 254 -21.87 -9.66 14.44
C VAL A 254 -21.23 -11.04 14.31
N GLY A 255 -22.03 -12.11 14.40
CA GLY A 255 -21.53 -13.47 14.29
C GLY A 255 -20.82 -13.74 12.95
N TYR A 256 -21.40 -13.25 11.85
CA TYR A 256 -20.76 -13.32 10.52
C TYR A 256 -19.39 -12.62 10.52
N ILE A 257 -19.35 -11.37 10.97
CA ILE A 257 -18.13 -10.56 10.95
C ILE A 257 -17.02 -11.22 11.81
N GLU A 258 -17.36 -11.63 13.03
CA GLU A 258 -16.40 -12.23 13.95
C GLU A 258 -15.91 -13.60 13.43
N PHE A 259 -16.80 -14.41 12.87
CA PHE A 259 -16.45 -15.71 12.29
C PHE A 259 -15.44 -15.56 11.16
N TRP A 260 -15.74 -14.76 10.12
CA TRP A 260 -14.87 -14.63 8.96
C TRP A 260 -13.53 -13.96 9.28
N ARG A 261 -13.50 -13.05 10.25
CA ARG A 261 -12.24 -12.43 10.72
C ARG A 261 -11.40 -13.35 11.60
N GLY A 262 -12.00 -14.35 12.21
CA GLY A 262 -11.30 -15.34 13.02
C GLY A 262 -10.63 -16.45 12.22
N VAL A 263 -11.02 -16.66 10.96
CA VAL A 263 -10.51 -17.75 10.11
C VAL A 263 -9.43 -17.21 9.16
N PRO A 264 -8.27 -17.88 8.99
CA PRO A 264 -7.27 -17.49 7.99
C PRO A 264 -7.80 -17.61 6.55
N LEU A 265 -7.52 -16.64 5.68
CA LEU A 265 -7.95 -16.65 4.28
C LEU A 265 -7.53 -17.92 3.53
N ILE A 266 -6.34 -18.44 3.81
CA ILE A 266 -5.85 -19.66 3.15
C ILE A 266 -6.77 -20.87 3.42
N THR A 267 -7.30 -20.99 4.63
CA THR A 267 -8.24 -22.04 5.00
C THR A 267 -9.55 -21.90 4.22
N VAL A 268 -10.05 -20.67 4.10
CA VAL A 268 -11.26 -20.37 3.31
C VAL A 268 -11.09 -20.75 1.84
N LEU A 269 -9.94 -20.42 1.24
CA LEU A 269 -9.61 -20.77 -0.13
C LEU A 269 -9.51 -22.29 -0.34
N PHE A 270 -8.90 -22.99 0.60
CA PHE A 270 -8.82 -24.44 0.57
C PHE A 270 -10.22 -25.06 0.66
N MET A 271 -11.04 -24.60 1.61
CA MET A 271 -12.43 -25.07 1.75
C MET A 271 -13.25 -24.83 0.48
N SER A 272 -13.16 -23.64 -0.12
CA SER A 272 -13.92 -23.32 -1.32
C SER A 272 -13.47 -24.09 -2.56
N SER A 273 -12.17 -24.35 -2.68
CA SER A 273 -11.62 -25.02 -3.87
C SER A 273 -11.70 -26.53 -3.82
N VAL A 274 -11.50 -27.15 -2.66
CA VAL A 274 -11.37 -28.59 -2.47
C VAL A 274 -12.59 -29.19 -1.77
N MET A 275 -12.98 -28.65 -0.60
CA MET A 275 -14.03 -29.25 0.20
C MET A 275 -15.44 -28.93 -0.30
N PHE A 276 -15.69 -27.70 -0.73
CA PHE A 276 -17.03 -27.27 -1.17
C PHE A 276 -17.63 -28.14 -2.30
N PRO A 277 -16.87 -28.56 -3.35
CA PRO A 277 -17.40 -29.47 -4.36
C PRO A 277 -17.88 -30.83 -3.84
N MET A 278 -17.31 -31.29 -2.69
CA MET A 278 -17.71 -32.57 -2.11
C MET A 278 -19.12 -32.53 -1.50
N PHE A 279 -19.63 -31.34 -1.20
CA PHE A 279 -20.99 -31.15 -0.68
C PHE A 279 -22.03 -30.85 -1.76
N LEU A 280 -21.59 -30.63 -3.02
CA LEU A 280 -22.50 -30.35 -4.12
C LEU A 280 -23.01 -31.64 -4.74
N PRO A 281 -24.25 -31.65 -5.27
CA PRO A 281 -24.76 -32.75 -6.08
C PRO A 281 -23.85 -33.02 -7.28
N GLN A 282 -23.75 -34.31 -7.71
CA GLN A 282 -22.86 -34.69 -8.80
C GLN A 282 -23.18 -34.02 -10.15
N ASP A 283 -24.42 -33.61 -10.34
CA ASP A 283 -24.87 -32.90 -11.55
C ASP A 283 -24.63 -31.39 -11.52
N PHE A 284 -24.17 -30.82 -10.38
CA PHE A 284 -23.94 -29.38 -10.21
C PHE A 284 -22.46 -29.06 -10.33
N PHE A 285 -22.07 -28.57 -11.50
CA PHE A 285 -20.70 -28.12 -11.74
C PHE A 285 -20.60 -26.61 -11.55
N MET A 286 -19.77 -26.21 -10.61
CA MET A 286 -19.38 -24.80 -10.41
C MET A 286 -17.90 -24.62 -10.70
N ASP A 287 -17.59 -23.68 -11.58
CA ASP A 287 -16.21 -23.37 -11.93
C ASP A 287 -15.36 -22.99 -10.70
N LYS A 288 -14.09 -23.41 -10.68
CA LYS A 288 -13.19 -23.18 -9.56
C LYS A 288 -12.98 -21.67 -9.30
N LEU A 289 -12.87 -20.87 -10.36
CA LEU A 289 -12.68 -19.42 -10.25
C LEU A 289 -13.88 -18.76 -9.58
N VAL A 290 -15.11 -19.15 -9.94
CA VAL A 290 -16.33 -18.62 -9.33
C VAL A 290 -16.38 -18.95 -7.83
N ARG A 291 -16.04 -20.18 -7.44
CA ARG A 291 -15.98 -20.59 -6.03
C ARG A 291 -14.99 -19.75 -5.23
N VAL A 292 -13.81 -19.50 -5.80
CA VAL A 292 -12.77 -18.69 -5.17
C VAL A 292 -13.23 -17.23 -5.04
N ILE A 293 -13.84 -16.64 -6.06
CA ILE A 293 -14.37 -15.27 -6.02
C ILE A 293 -15.43 -15.14 -4.92
N ILE A 294 -16.37 -16.08 -4.82
CA ILE A 294 -17.38 -16.08 -3.77
C ILE A 294 -16.73 -16.14 -2.39
N ALA A 295 -15.79 -17.06 -2.19
CA ALA A 295 -15.14 -17.25 -0.90
C ALA A 295 -14.35 -16.00 -0.45
N ILE A 296 -13.56 -15.39 -1.34
CA ILE A 296 -12.83 -14.16 -1.05
C ILE A 296 -13.80 -13.01 -0.78
N THR A 297 -14.87 -12.89 -1.57
CA THR A 297 -15.90 -11.85 -1.39
C THR A 297 -16.54 -11.92 -0.01
N LEU A 298 -16.92 -13.11 0.44
CA LEU A 298 -17.51 -13.31 1.76
C LEU A 298 -16.53 -12.96 2.88
N PHE A 299 -15.27 -13.33 2.70
CA PHE A 299 -14.19 -13.02 3.64
C PHE A 299 -13.93 -11.51 3.72
N GLU A 300 -13.71 -10.87 2.59
CA GLU A 300 -13.40 -9.44 2.50
C GLU A 300 -14.59 -8.55 2.92
N ALA A 301 -15.83 -9.02 2.75
CA ALA A 301 -17.02 -8.30 3.20
C ALA A 301 -17.03 -8.07 4.73
N ALA A 302 -16.48 -9.01 5.51
CA ALA A 302 -16.36 -8.87 6.95
C ALA A 302 -15.36 -7.75 7.35
N TYR A 303 -14.23 -7.66 6.65
CA TYR A 303 -13.26 -6.58 6.85
C TYR A 303 -13.81 -5.24 6.36
N CYS A 304 -14.46 -5.21 5.20
CA CYS A 304 -15.11 -4.03 4.65
C CYS A 304 -16.17 -3.48 5.62
N ALA A 305 -16.96 -4.34 6.26
CA ALA A 305 -17.94 -3.95 7.25
C ALA A 305 -17.33 -3.22 8.46
N GLU A 306 -16.15 -3.65 8.93
CA GLU A 306 -15.44 -2.98 10.03
C GLU A 306 -14.89 -1.61 9.62
N VAL A 307 -14.36 -1.49 8.41
CA VAL A 307 -13.90 -0.20 7.89
C VAL A 307 -15.07 0.78 7.79
N ILE A 308 -16.20 0.36 7.20
CA ILE A 308 -17.40 1.17 7.08
C ILE A 308 -17.91 1.57 8.46
N ARG A 309 -17.92 0.65 9.43
CA ARG A 309 -18.31 0.96 10.81
C ARG A 309 -17.42 2.05 11.42
N GLY A 310 -16.11 1.95 11.23
CA GLY A 310 -15.18 2.99 11.68
C GLY A 310 -15.50 4.36 11.06
N CYS A 311 -15.71 4.43 9.75
CA CYS A 311 -16.08 5.67 9.05
C CYS A 311 -17.40 6.25 9.57
N LEU A 312 -18.40 5.39 9.85
CA LEU A 312 -19.69 5.84 10.40
C LEU A 312 -19.57 6.40 11.82
N LEU A 313 -18.65 5.89 12.63
CA LEU A 313 -18.38 6.45 13.97
C LEU A 313 -17.76 7.84 13.86
N TYR A 314 -16.70 8.00 13.06
CA TYR A 314 -16.05 9.30 12.87
C TYR A 314 -17.00 10.37 12.32
N THR A 315 -17.90 10.01 11.39
CA THR A 315 -18.87 10.97 10.85
C THR A 315 -19.94 11.35 11.88
N SER A 316 -20.37 10.44 12.76
CA SER A 316 -21.31 10.76 13.81
C SER A 316 -20.67 11.63 14.89
N ASP A 317 -19.43 11.34 15.30
CA ASP A 317 -18.68 12.15 16.26
C ASP A 317 -18.46 13.59 15.74
N ALA A 318 -18.09 13.74 14.46
CA ALA A 318 -17.95 15.05 13.83
C ALA A 318 -19.27 15.81 13.74
N ALA A 319 -20.39 15.13 13.52
CA ALA A 319 -21.72 15.74 13.53
C ALA A 319 -22.12 16.20 14.95
N ASP A 320 -21.79 15.40 15.97
CA ASP A 320 -22.05 15.74 17.38
C ASP A 320 -21.20 16.93 17.84
N GLU A 321 -19.93 17.02 17.41
CA GLU A 321 -19.09 18.19 17.65
C GLU A 321 -19.65 19.44 16.96
N GLY A 322 -20.14 19.32 15.72
CA GLY A 322 -20.80 20.42 14.99
C GLY A 322 -22.08 20.90 15.64
N LEU A 323 -22.78 20.02 16.33
CA LEU A 323 -23.99 20.35 17.10
C LEU A 323 -23.69 20.81 18.53
N GLY A 324 -22.43 20.81 18.97
CA GLY A 324 -22.01 21.23 20.31
C GLY A 324 -22.44 20.27 21.43
N VAL A 325 -22.55 18.99 21.11
CA VAL A 325 -22.80 17.89 22.07
C VAL A 325 -21.55 17.03 22.23
N ASP A 326 -21.32 16.53 23.44
CA ASP A 326 -20.27 15.58 23.72
C ASP A 326 -20.65 14.14 23.29
N LEU A 327 -19.71 13.19 23.36
CA LEU A 327 -19.93 11.76 23.06
C LEU A 327 -21.03 11.11 23.92
N GLY A 328 -21.42 11.74 25.01
CA GLY A 328 -22.53 11.32 25.89
C GLY A 328 -23.85 12.00 25.58
N GLY A 329 -23.94 12.78 24.51
CA GLY A 329 -25.17 13.50 24.13
C GLY A 329 -25.48 14.72 25.03
N ARG A 330 -24.51 15.19 25.85
CA ARG A 330 -24.69 16.39 26.68
C ARG A 330 -24.33 17.64 25.88
N ARG A 331 -25.18 18.64 25.93
CA ARG A 331 -24.93 19.95 25.34
C ARG A 331 -23.70 20.60 25.99
N ILE A 332 -22.68 20.92 25.22
CA ILE A 332 -21.58 21.74 25.67
C ILE A 332 -22.04 23.21 25.59
N ILE A 333 -22.50 23.74 26.70
CA ILE A 333 -22.80 25.17 26.80
C ILE A 333 -21.46 25.88 26.96
N LYS A 334 -20.92 26.44 25.87
CA LYS A 334 -19.85 27.43 25.97
C LYS A 334 -20.45 28.73 26.52
N LYS A 335 -20.08 29.06 27.76
CA LYS A 335 -20.25 30.41 28.31
C LYS A 335 -19.26 31.37 27.69
#